data_bd0dd39c523709862b5a92eeb2557245
#
_entry.id   bd0dd39c523709862b5a92eeb2557245
#
_cell.length_a   1.000
_cell.length_b   1.000
_cell.length_c   1.000
_cell.angle_alpha   90.00
_cell.angle_beta   90.00
_cell.angle_gamma   90.00
#
_symmetry.space_group_name_H-M   'P 1'
#
loop_
_entity.id
_entity.type
_entity.pdbx_description
1 polymer ?
#
loop_
_entity_poly.entity_id
_entity_poly.type
_entity_poly.pdbx_seq_one_letter_code
_entity_poly.pdbx_strand_id
1 'polypeptide(L)'
;IVRCLSRLIEPTVGEILLDEENLLGKSEKELIEIRRHKMGMVFQNFGLLPHLNVIENIAFPLKLQGLKEKERIKKAERVIELVGLNGRESNFPMELSGGQQQRVGIARSLAVEPDVWFLDEPFSALDPLIRKQMQDEFLRIQSLQKKSVVFITHDFQEALRIADRMAIMRDGQIVQIGKPVDLILNPVDNYIKDFTKDVPWESVLKASDIIDKSQKILQTAEQVPFDMPVAKMLPLLSKKSMGVVVVDQAGEKLGMANAKSFVTALAISEN
;
A
#
# COMPACT_ATOMS: atom_id res chain seq x y z
N ILE A 1 -4.14 2.37 16.02
CA ILE A 1 -5.02 1.38 15.34
C ILE A 1 -4.30 0.07 15.12
N VAL A 2 -3.16 -0.01 14.40
CA VAL A 2 -2.47 -1.27 14.08
C VAL A 2 -2.21 -2.12 15.33
N ARG A 3 -1.78 -1.51 16.43
CA ARG A 3 -1.54 -2.24 17.69
C ARG A 3 -2.81 -2.81 18.31
N CYS A 4 -3.97 -2.18 18.09
CA CYS A 4 -5.26 -2.74 18.49
C CYS A 4 -5.68 -3.87 17.56
N LEU A 5 -5.56 -3.67 16.23
CA LEU A 5 -5.89 -4.71 15.24
C LEU A 5 -5.04 -5.98 15.42
N SER A 6 -3.76 -5.84 15.78
CA SER A 6 -2.88 -6.97 16.10
C SER A 6 -3.02 -7.48 17.54
N ARG A 7 -3.94 -6.89 18.32
CA ARG A 7 -4.15 -7.23 19.75
C ARG A 7 -2.89 -7.13 20.60
N LEU A 8 -1.98 -6.20 20.24
CA LEU A 8 -0.86 -5.79 21.09
C LEU A 8 -1.31 -4.79 22.16
N ILE A 9 -2.41 -4.08 21.90
CA ILE A 9 -3.12 -3.21 22.85
C ILE A 9 -4.57 -3.67 22.85
N GLU A 10 -5.14 -3.81 24.05
CA GLU A 10 -6.54 -4.16 24.23
C GLU A 10 -7.43 -3.00 23.80
N PRO A 11 -8.35 -3.20 22.82
CA PRO A 11 -9.34 -2.19 22.48
C PRO A 11 -10.41 -2.11 23.58
N THR A 12 -10.93 -0.92 23.83
CA THR A 12 -11.93 -0.68 24.87
C THR A 12 -13.27 -1.32 24.52
N VAL A 13 -13.69 -1.19 23.25
CA VAL A 13 -14.95 -1.74 22.72
C VAL A 13 -14.80 -2.03 21.22
N GLY A 14 -15.74 -2.80 20.67
CA GLY A 14 -15.80 -3.11 19.25
C GLY A 14 -15.53 -4.59 18.99
N GLU A 15 -15.20 -4.91 17.74
CA GLU A 15 -14.83 -6.23 17.30
C GLU A 15 -13.69 -6.18 16.28
N ILE A 16 -12.86 -7.22 16.22
CA ILE A 16 -11.80 -7.38 15.24
C ILE A 16 -11.95 -8.78 14.65
N LEU A 17 -12.34 -8.83 13.39
CA LEU A 17 -12.54 -10.08 12.69
C LEU A 17 -11.31 -10.42 11.82
N LEU A 18 -10.79 -11.62 11.99
CA LEU A 18 -9.77 -12.21 11.12
C LEU A 18 -10.30 -13.59 10.66
N ASP A 19 -10.50 -13.76 9.35
CA ASP A 19 -11.12 -14.97 8.78
C ASP A 19 -12.48 -15.30 9.47
N GLU A 20 -13.32 -14.27 9.67
CA GLU A 20 -14.62 -14.35 10.35
C GLU A 20 -14.56 -14.66 11.87
N GLU A 21 -13.38 -14.87 12.43
CA GLU A 21 -13.20 -15.09 13.86
C GLU A 21 -12.92 -13.79 14.61
N ASN A 22 -13.68 -13.52 15.68
CA ASN A 22 -13.47 -12.33 16.52
C ASN A 22 -12.27 -12.53 17.45
N LEU A 23 -11.25 -11.70 17.29
CA LEU A 23 -10.02 -11.75 18.08
C LEU A 23 -10.19 -11.31 19.53
N LEU A 24 -11.27 -10.56 19.88
CA LEU A 24 -11.51 -10.11 21.25
C LEU A 24 -11.90 -11.24 22.20
N GLY A 25 -12.49 -12.32 21.67
CA GLY A 25 -12.81 -13.51 22.44
C GLY A 25 -11.67 -14.51 22.64
N LYS A 26 -10.50 -14.26 22.02
CA LYS A 26 -9.36 -15.18 22.06
C LYS A 26 -8.53 -15.00 23.34
N SER A 27 -8.06 -16.11 23.89
CA SER A 27 -7.09 -16.13 24.99
C SER A 27 -5.71 -15.63 24.52
N GLU A 28 -4.87 -15.21 25.46
CA GLU A 28 -3.49 -14.79 25.15
C GLU A 28 -2.68 -15.90 24.43
N LYS A 29 -2.89 -17.16 24.75
CA LYS A 29 -2.21 -18.28 24.05
C LYS A 29 -2.64 -18.35 22.59
N GLU A 30 -3.92 -18.24 22.30
CA GLU A 30 -4.44 -18.21 20.92
C GLU A 30 -3.96 -16.98 20.16
N LEU A 31 -3.94 -15.81 20.80
CA LEU A 31 -3.43 -14.56 20.19
C LEU A 31 -1.93 -14.65 19.87
N ILE A 32 -1.13 -15.30 20.71
CA ILE A 32 0.30 -15.56 20.43
C ILE A 32 0.44 -16.43 19.17
N GLU A 33 -0.37 -17.48 19.03
CA GLU A 33 -0.31 -18.33 17.85
C GLU A 33 -0.81 -17.61 16.58
N ILE A 34 -1.88 -16.82 16.68
CA ILE A 34 -2.36 -16.00 15.57
C ILE A 34 -1.30 -15.00 15.14
N ARG A 35 -0.71 -14.24 16.07
CA ARG A 35 0.37 -13.27 15.78
C ARG A 35 1.59 -13.95 15.18
N ARG A 36 1.94 -15.15 15.65
CA ARG A 36 3.11 -15.90 15.20
C ARG A 36 2.96 -16.48 13.81
N HIS A 37 1.74 -16.84 13.39
CA HIS A 37 1.51 -17.57 12.16
C HIS A 37 0.75 -16.78 11.09
N LYS A 38 -0.18 -15.88 11.49
CA LYS A 38 -1.06 -15.19 10.56
C LYS A 38 -0.72 -13.69 10.37
N MET A 39 0.09 -13.09 11.27
CA MET A 39 0.35 -11.67 11.26
C MET A 39 1.83 -11.35 11.04
N GLY A 40 2.14 -10.56 10.02
CA GLY A 40 3.45 -9.93 9.86
C GLY A 40 3.41 -8.48 10.32
N MET A 41 4.48 -7.97 10.93
CA MET A 41 4.53 -6.59 11.39
C MET A 41 5.86 -5.93 11.05
N VAL A 42 5.79 -4.75 10.48
CA VAL A 42 6.93 -3.85 10.25
C VAL A 42 6.72 -2.60 11.09
N PHE A 43 7.69 -2.30 11.94
CA PHE A 43 7.65 -1.17 12.86
C PHE A 43 8.38 0.04 12.27
N GLN A 44 7.98 1.24 12.67
CA GLN A 44 8.57 2.52 12.26
C GLN A 44 10.11 2.57 12.46
N ASN A 45 10.61 2.04 13.56
CA ASN A 45 12.04 1.99 13.90
C ASN A 45 12.69 0.64 13.54
N PHE A 46 12.21 -0.03 12.49
CA PHE A 46 12.65 -1.33 11.98
C PHE A 46 12.56 -2.47 13.00
N GLY A 47 12.73 -2.20 14.29
CA GLY A 47 12.65 -3.16 15.39
C GLY A 47 13.62 -4.33 15.26
N LEU A 48 14.80 -4.13 14.63
CA LEU A 48 15.79 -5.17 14.46
C LEU A 48 16.47 -5.49 15.80
N LEU A 49 16.84 -6.75 15.96
CA LEU A 49 17.61 -7.23 17.12
C LEU A 49 19.10 -6.92 16.86
N PRO A 50 19.71 -5.99 17.61
CA PRO A 50 21.05 -5.49 17.27
C PRO A 50 22.16 -6.51 17.45
N HIS A 51 21.94 -7.53 18.27
CA HIS A 51 22.88 -8.62 18.55
C HIS A 51 22.75 -9.80 17.58
N LEU A 52 21.81 -9.74 16.63
CA LEU A 52 21.61 -10.73 15.57
C LEU A 52 22.01 -10.11 14.22
N ASN A 53 22.64 -10.89 13.36
CA ASN A 53 22.92 -10.50 12.00
C ASN A 53 21.64 -10.54 11.12
N VAL A 54 21.74 -10.21 9.83
CA VAL A 54 20.60 -10.14 8.89
C VAL A 54 19.84 -11.46 8.84
N ILE A 55 20.53 -12.58 8.56
CA ILE A 55 19.86 -13.87 8.41
C ILE A 55 19.23 -14.35 9.72
N GLU A 56 19.88 -14.09 10.85
CA GLU A 56 19.37 -14.41 12.17
C GLU A 56 18.14 -13.56 12.53
N ASN A 57 18.15 -12.25 12.24
CA ASN A 57 16.99 -11.38 12.40
C ASN A 57 15.77 -11.91 11.62
N ILE A 58 16.00 -12.29 10.36
CA ILE A 58 14.92 -12.80 9.49
C ILE A 58 14.45 -14.18 9.93
N ALA A 59 15.37 -15.06 10.37
CA ALA A 59 15.05 -16.39 10.86
C ALA A 59 14.45 -16.42 12.27
N PHE A 60 14.55 -15.31 13.02
CA PHE A 60 14.11 -15.26 14.42
C PHE A 60 12.62 -15.61 14.62
N PRO A 61 11.65 -15.05 13.90
CA PRO A 61 10.26 -15.44 14.08
C PRO A 61 9.99 -16.91 13.71
N LEU A 62 10.71 -17.47 12.74
CA LEU A 62 10.61 -18.88 12.38
C LEU A 62 11.13 -19.80 13.50
N LYS A 63 12.14 -19.35 14.26
CA LYS A 63 12.60 -20.03 15.47
C LYS A 63 11.51 -20.07 16.54
N LEU A 64 10.75 -18.97 16.68
CA LEU A 64 9.62 -18.91 17.63
C LEU A 64 8.44 -19.79 17.17
N GLN A 65 8.31 -20.06 15.86
CA GLN A 65 7.36 -21.03 15.31
C GLN A 65 7.82 -22.50 15.53
N GLY A 66 9.02 -22.73 16.05
CA GLY A 66 9.56 -24.07 16.29
C GLY A 66 10.20 -24.75 15.08
N LEU A 67 10.47 -24.03 13.98
CA LEU A 67 11.13 -24.59 12.81
C LEU A 67 12.57 -24.99 13.13
N LYS A 68 13.00 -26.13 12.57
CA LYS A 68 14.39 -26.59 12.65
C LYS A 68 15.33 -25.61 11.97
N GLU A 69 16.57 -25.54 12.46
CA GLU A 69 17.55 -24.56 11.98
C GLU A 69 17.74 -24.57 10.46
N LYS A 70 17.92 -25.73 9.88
CA LYS A 70 18.10 -25.88 8.43
C LYS A 70 16.91 -25.33 7.63
N GLU A 71 15.69 -25.52 8.11
CA GLU A 71 14.47 -25.05 7.44
C GLU A 71 14.30 -23.53 7.55
N ARG A 72 14.52 -22.97 8.77
CA ARG A 72 14.40 -21.54 8.98
C ARG A 72 15.47 -20.73 8.22
N ILE A 73 16.71 -21.23 8.15
CA ILE A 73 17.77 -20.59 7.37
C ILE A 73 17.41 -20.61 5.88
N LYS A 74 17.00 -21.74 5.33
CA LYS A 74 16.55 -21.83 3.93
C LYS A 74 15.41 -20.88 3.59
N LYS A 75 14.42 -20.72 4.51
CA LYS A 75 13.35 -19.73 4.31
C LYS A 75 13.89 -18.31 4.38
N ALA A 76 14.79 -18.01 5.33
CA ALA A 76 15.40 -16.68 5.45
C ALA A 76 16.21 -16.30 4.21
N GLU A 77 17.01 -17.21 3.66
CA GLU A 77 17.78 -17.01 2.42
C GLU A 77 16.86 -16.63 1.24
N ARG A 78 15.73 -17.33 1.07
CA ARG A 78 14.75 -17.02 0.01
C ARG A 78 14.16 -15.61 0.15
N VAL A 79 13.91 -15.18 1.38
CA VAL A 79 13.36 -13.82 1.60
C VAL A 79 14.44 -12.76 1.48
N ILE A 80 15.70 -13.05 1.85
CA ILE A 80 16.86 -12.19 1.61
C ILE A 80 17.00 -11.89 0.11
N GLU A 81 16.92 -12.93 -0.73
CA GLU A 81 16.93 -12.79 -2.18
C GLU A 81 15.76 -11.94 -2.68
N LEU A 82 14.53 -12.18 -2.17
CA LEU A 82 13.34 -11.44 -2.54
C LEU A 82 13.46 -9.93 -2.30
N VAL A 83 14.10 -9.52 -1.19
CA VAL A 83 14.28 -8.11 -0.83
C VAL A 83 15.62 -7.51 -1.31
N GLY A 84 16.41 -8.25 -2.07
CA GLY A 84 17.67 -7.77 -2.65
C GLY A 84 18.76 -7.47 -1.62
N LEU A 85 18.92 -8.35 -0.62
CA LEU A 85 19.96 -8.25 0.42
C LEU A 85 21.04 -9.35 0.30
N ASN A 86 21.17 -9.97 -0.87
CA ASN A 86 22.20 -10.99 -1.12
C ASN A 86 23.60 -10.43 -0.83
N GLY A 87 24.42 -11.24 -0.13
CA GLY A 87 25.76 -10.87 0.30
C GLY A 87 25.81 -10.02 1.57
N ARG A 88 24.66 -9.82 2.23
CA ARG A 88 24.53 -9.09 3.51
C ARG A 88 24.12 -9.97 4.68
N GLU A 89 24.05 -11.27 4.49
CA GLU A 89 23.51 -12.25 5.46
C GLU A 89 24.18 -12.15 6.81
N SER A 90 25.50 -11.95 6.83
CA SER A 90 26.32 -11.88 8.05
C SER A 90 26.45 -10.50 8.64
N ASN A 91 25.97 -9.42 7.96
CA ASN A 91 26.05 -8.06 8.49
C ASN A 91 25.12 -7.88 9.69
N PHE A 92 25.57 -7.06 10.65
CA PHE A 92 24.74 -6.63 11.78
C PHE A 92 23.97 -5.35 11.43
N PRO A 93 22.84 -5.05 12.13
CA PRO A 93 22.03 -3.85 11.83
C PRO A 93 22.83 -2.54 11.76
N MET A 94 23.81 -2.35 12.63
CA MET A 94 24.65 -1.15 12.65
C MET A 94 25.57 -0.97 11.43
N GLU A 95 25.78 -2.02 10.66
CA GLU A 95 26.58 -2.02 9.43
C GLU A 95 25.75 -1.74 8.18
N LEU A 96 24.43 -1.55 8.34
CA LEU A 96 23.47 -1.39 7.27
C LEU A 96 22.98 0.05 7.15
N SER A 97 22.73 0.50 5.92
CA SER A 97 21.99 1.75 5.69
C SER A 97 20.54 1.64 6.17
N GLY A 98 19.85 2.77 6.41
CA GLY A 98 18.44 2.79 6.81
C GLY A 98 17.53 2.00 5.87
N GLY A 99 17.72 2.12 4.54
CA GLY A 99 16.97 1.34 3.56
C GLY A 99 17.27 -0.16 3.62
N GLN A 100 18.51 -0.56 3.93
CA GLN A 100 18.86 -1.97 4.14
C GLN A 100 18.24 -2.51 5.42
N GLN A 101 18.28 -1.76 6.51
CA GLN A 101 17.61 -2.13 7.76
C GLN A 101 16.09 -2.28 7.56
N GLN A 102 15.48 -1.39 6.78
CA GLN A 102 14.06 -1.48 6.40
C GLN A 102 13.79 -2.78 5.65
N ARG A 103 14.62 -3.13 4.65
CA ARG A 103 14.49 -4.40 3.93
C ARG A 103 14.62 -5.62 4.83
N VAL A 104 15.49 -5.59 5.84
CA VAL A 104 15.59 -6.66 6.84
C VAL A 104 14.29 -6.76 7.66
N GLY A 105 13.70 -5.63 8.08
CA GLY A 105 12.42 -5.59 8.77
C GLY A 105 11.27 -6.18 7.94
N ILE A 106 11.20 -5.80 6.67
CA ILE A 106 10.26 -6.34 5.68
C ILE A 106 10.48 -7.85 5.52
N ALA A 107 11.71 -8.29 5.27
CA ALA A 107 12.07 -9.69 5.09
C ALA A 107 11.69 -10.53 6.31
N ARG A 108 12.00 -10.04 7.52
CA ARG A 108 11.64 -10.70 8.78
C ARG A 108 10.14 -10.91 8.91
N SER A 109 9.34 -9.90 8.54
CA SER A 109 7.90 -9.98 8.61
C SER A 109 7.29 -10.89 7.53
N LEU A 110 7.95 -11.02 6.36
CA LEU A 110 7.52 -11.91 5.29
C LEU A 110 7.91 -13.37 5.51
N ALA A 111 8.99 -13.62 6.28
CA ALA A 111 9.51 -14.96 6.49
C ALA A 111 8.48 -15.93 7.13
N VAL A 112 7.55 -15.40 7.93
CA VAL A 112 6.44 -16.16 8.51
C VAL A 112 5.29 -16.44 7.54
N GLU A 113 5.35 -15.92 6.32
CA GLU A 113 4.30 -16.06 5.29
C GLU A 113 2.91 -15.61 5.79
N PRO A 114 2.77 -14.40 6.37
CA PRO A 114 1.56 -13.98 7.06
C PRO A 114 0.36 -13.86 6.09
N ASP A 115 -0.86 -14.00 6.63
CA ASP A 115 -2.11 -13.71 5.90
C ASP A 115 -2.38 -12.21 5.84
N VAL A 116 -2.08 -11.52 6.95
CA VAL A 116 -2.22 -10.06 7.07
C VAL A 116 -0.88 -9.42 7.42
N TRP A 117 -0.54 -8.35 6.70
CA TRP A 117 0.72 -7.63 6.87
C TRP A 117 0.46 -6.22 7.38
N PHE A 118 0.91 -5.91 8.58
CA PHE A 118 0.79 -4.61 9.22
C PHE A 118 2.08 -3.81 9.05
N LEU A 119 1.96 -2.60 8.49
CA LEU A 119 3.08 -1.67 8.31
C LEU A 119 2.75 -0.36 9.02
N ASP A 120 3.52 -0.03 10.04
CA ASP A 120 3.35 1.18 10.86
C ASP A 120 4.44 2.19 10.47
N GLU A 121 4.08 3.15 9.62
CA GLU A 121 4.98 4.18 9.05
C GLU A 121 6.31 3.62 8.52
N PRO A 122 6.28 2.59 7.65
CA PRO A 122 7.48 1.84 7.33
C PRO A 122 8.58 2.66 6.64
N PHE A 123 8.25 3.78 6.01
CA PHE A 123 9.22 4.57 5.23
C PHE A 123 9.52 5.95 5.82
N SER A 124 8.94 6.30 6.98
CA SER A 124 9.08 7.63 7.60
C SER A 124 10.52 8.02 7.96
N ALA A 125 11.34 7.04 8.33
CA ALA A 125 12.75 7.25 8.72
C ALA A 125 13.74 7.28 7.53
N LEU A 126 13.25 7.19 6.28
CA LEU A 126 14.09 7.14 5.08
C LEU A 126 14.16 8.50 4.37
N ASP A 127 15.31 8.80 3.78
CA ASP A 127 15.43 9.94 2.87
C ASP A 127 14.53 9.79 1.62
N PRO A 128 14.18 10.88 0.92
CA PRO A 128 13.19 10.85 -0.16
C PRO A 128 13.55 9.89 -1.30
N LEU A 129 14.84 9.76 -1.65
CA LEU A 129 15.28 8.89 -2.74
C LEU A 129 15.14 7.42 -2.37
N ILE A 130 15.63 7.04 -1.20
CA ILE A 130 15.54 5.67 -0.67
C ILE A 130 14.07 5.31 -0.38
N ARG A 131 13.27 6.26 0.14
CA ARG A 131 11.82 6.08 0.34
C ARG A 131 11.13 5.66 -0.94
N LYS A 132 11.35 6.38 -2.04
CA LYS A 132 10.76 6.05 -3.35
C LYS A 132 11.17 4.64 -3.82
N GLN A 133 12.46 4.30 -3.69
CA GLN A 133 12.95 2.97 -4.04
C GLN A 133 12.30 1.87 -3.19
N MET A 134 12.08 2.13 -1.88
CA MET A 134 11.44 1.17 -0.99
C MET A 134 9.95 0.99 -1.27
N GLN A 135 9.26 2.05 -1.67
CA GLN A 135 7.87 1.97 -2.13
C GLN A 135 7.75 1.13 -3.42
N ASP A 136 8.66 1.34 -4.39
CA ASP A 136 8.70 0.52 -5.61
C ASP A 136 8.92 -0.96 -5.29
N GLU A 137 9.85 -1.23 -4.40
CA GLU A 137 10.18 -2.58 -3.96
C GLU A 137 9.01 -3.23 -3.19
N PHE A 138 8.34 -2.47 -2.33
CA PHE A 138 7.14 -2.92 -1.63
C PHE A 138 6.04 -3.32 -2.63
N LEU A 139 5.73 -2.47 -3.61
CA LEU A 139 4.73 -2.77 -4.64
C LEU A 139 5.11 -4.01 -5.45
N ARG A 140 6.39 -4.19 -5.78
CA ARG A 140 6.90 -5.39 -6.43
C ARG A 140 6.67 -6.65 -5.59
N ILE A 141 7.01 -6.60 -4.30
CA ILE A 141 6.80 -7.71 -3.37
C ILE A 141 5.32 -8.02 -3.21
N GLN A 142 4.48 -6.99 -3.04
CA GLN A 142 3.03 -7.13 -2.90
C GLN A 142 2.40 -7.78 -4.13
N SER A 143 2.84 -7.40 -5.34
CA SER A 143 2.34 -8.00 -6.59
C SER A 143 2.64 -9.50 -6.69
N LEU A 144 3.76 -9.94 -6.12
CA LEU A 144 4.17 -11.35 -6.09
C LEU A 144 3.47 -12.15 -4.99
N GLN A 145 3.29 -11.54 -3.81
CA GLN A 145 2.78 -12.22 -2.61
C GLN A 145 1.25 -12.13 -2.48
N LYS A 146 0.61 -11.07 -3.01
CA LYS A 146 -0.83 -10.81 -2.97
C LYS A 146 -1.44 -10.95 -1.57
N LYS A 147 -0.77 -10.39 -0.56
CA LYS A 147 -1.21 -10.42 0.84
C LYS A 147 -2.17 -9.27 1.15
N SER A 148 -3.03 -9.47 2.15
CA SER A 148 -3.79 -8.37 2.74
C SER A 148 -2.84 -7.46 3.53
N VAL A 149 -2.89 -6.15 3.26
CA VAL A 149 -1.98 -5.18 3.89
C VAL A 149 -2.77 -4.09 4.58
N VAL A 150 -2.43 -3.84 5.83
CA VAL A 150 -2.86 -2.64 6.58
C VAL A 150 -1.64 -1.74 6.70
N PHE A 151 -1.68 -0.60 6.00
CA PHE A 151 -0.57 0.33 5.89
C PHE A 151 -0.93 1.65 6.59
N ILE A 152 -0.13 2.09 7.55
CA ILE A 152 -0.29 3.39 8.19
C ILE A 152 0.80 4.33 7.72
N THR A 153 0.41 5.53 7.32
CA THR A 153 1.30 6.62 7.00
C THR A 153 0.63 7.96 7.29
N HIS A 154 1.43 8.98 7.54
CA HIS A 154 1.01 10.38 7.56
C HIS A 154 1.25 11.09 6.21
N ASP A 155 1.91 10.41 5.27
CA ASP A 155 2.19 10.92 3.92
C ASP A 155 1.09 10.50 2.95
N PHE A 156 0.27 11.48 2.53
CA PHE A 156 -0.85 11.22 1.64
C PHE A 156 -0.42 10.74 0.26
N GLN A 157 0.69 11.26 -0.27
CA GLN A 157 1.21 10.84 -1.58
C GLN A 157 1.68 9.38 -1.55
N GLU A 158 2.26 8.96 -0.42
CA GLU A 158 2.61 7.57 -0.20
C GLU A 158 1.37 6.67 -0.20
N ALA A 159 0.33 7.05 0.54
CA ALA A 159 -0.93 6.31 0.59
C ALA A 159 -1.60 6.23 -0.80
N LEU A 160 -1.63 7.32 -1.57
CA LEU A 160 -2.14 7.36 -2.94
C LEU A 160 -1.44 6.37 -3.87
N ARG A 161 -0.14 6.19 -3.67
CA ARG A 161 0.68 5.32 -4.50
C ARG A 161 0.47 3.84 -4.21
N ILE A 162 0.19 3.51 -2.96
CA ILE A 162 0.25 2.14 -2.43
C ILE A 162 -1.14 1.54 -2.25
N ALA A 163 -2.12 2.34 -1.83
CA ALA A 163 -3.38 1.84 -1.32
C ALA A 163 -4.42 1.57 -2.41
N ASP A 164 -5.12 0.44 -2.32
CA ASP A 164 -6.36 0.18 -3.05
C ASP A 164 -7.55 0.93 -2.43
N ARG A 165 -7.53 1.07 -1.09
CA ARG A 165 -8.52 1.83 -0.30
C ARG A 165 -7.81 2.58 0.81
N MET A 166 -8.32 3.76 1.14
CA MET A 166 -7.79 4.63 2.18
C MET A 166 -8.86 4.95 3.21
N ALA A 167 -8.43 5.09 4.47
CA ALA A 167 -9.23 5.65 5.55
C ALA A 167 -8.50 6.88 6.10
N ILE A 168 -9.10 8.07 6.00
CA ILE A 168 -8.55 9.29 6.61
C ILE A 168 -9.10 9.42 8.01
N MET A 169 -8.21 9.65 8.96
CA MET A 169 -8.53 9.79 10.37
C MET A 169 -8.21 11.18 10.89
N ARG A 170 -9.08 11.69 11.76
CA ARG A 170 -8.89 12.91 12.53
C ARG A 170 -9.44 12.71 13.95
N ASP A 171 -8.68 13.12 14.95
CA ASP A 171 -9.09 13.05 16.37
C ASP A 171 -9.61 11.66 16.82
N GLY A 172 -8.96 10.60 16.31
CA GLY A 172 -9.32 9.21 16.64
C GLY A 172 -10.54 8.67 15.89
N GLN A 173 -11.16 9.45 15.01
CA GLN A 173 -12.32 9.06 14.23
C GLN A 173 -11.96 8.90 12.75
N ILE A 174 -12.62 7.97 12.08
CA ILE A 174 -12.55 7.85 10.64
C ILE A 174 -13.48 8.89 10.02
N VAL A 175 -12.90 9.83 9.25
CA VAL A 175 -13.64 10.90 8.56
C VAL A 175 -14.20 10.40 7.24
N GLN A 176 -13.38 9.71 6.44
CA GLN A 176 -13.81 9.16 5.15
C GLN A 176 -13.04 7.89 4.83
N ILE A 177 -13.73 6.93 4.21
CA ILE A 177 -13.15 5.72 3.62
C ILE A 177 -13.56 5.64 2.16
N GLY A 178 -12.59 5.36 1.28
CA GLY A 178 -12.86 5.18 -0.15
C GLY A 178 -11.63 4.75 -0.93
N LYS A 179 -11.77 4.67 -2.24
CA LYS A 179 -10.61 4.60 -3.12
C LYS A 179 -9.89 5.96 -3.11
N PRO A 180 -8.59 6.02 -3.38
CA PRO A 180 -7.86 7.29 -3.46
C PRO A 180 -8.56 8.34 -4.32
N VAL A 181 -9.06 7.95 -5.48
CA VAL A 181 -9.78 8.83 -6.41
C VAL A 181 -11.08 9.39 -5.80
N ASP A 182 -11.81 8.59 -5.02
CA ASP A 182 -13.08 9.03 -4.39
C ASP A 182 -12.82 10.12 -3.34
N LEU A 183 -11.70 10.02 -2.61
CA LEU A 183 -11.34 11.03 -1.60
C LEU A 183 -10.96 12.38 -2.24
N ILE A 184 -10.40 12.33 -3.45
CA ILE A 184 -10.01 13.52 -4.21
C ILE A 184 -11.23 14.17 -4.87
N LEU A 185 -12.05 13.37 -5.58
CA LEU A 185 -13.17 13.90 -6.36
C LEU A 185 -14.42 14.18 -5.53
N ASN A 186 -14.61 13.48 -4.41
CA ASN A 186 -15.81 13.57 -3.57
C ASN A 186 -15.43 13.71 -2.09
N PRO A 187 -14.69 14.77 -1.68
CA PRO A 187 -14.33 15.00 -0.29
C PRO A 187 -15.59 15.26 0.54
N VAL A 188 -15.73 14.60 1.71
CA VAL A 188 -16.91 14.74 2.56
C VAL A 188 -16.94 16.06 3.35
N ASP A 189 -15.78 16.68 3.57
CA ASP A 189 -15.65 17.94 4.28
C ASP A 189 -14.42 18.76 3.83
N ASN A 190 -14.31 19.99 4.35
CA ASN A 190 -13.18 20.88 4.04
C ASN A 190 -11.84 20.31 4.53
N TYR A 191 -11.82 19.49 5.57
CA TYR A 191 -10.59 18.86 6.04
C TYR A 191 -10.01 17.91 4.99
N ILE A 192 -10.85 17.05 4.41
CA ILE A 192 -10.43 16.15 3.33
C ILE A 192 -10.02 16.96 2.10
N LYS A 193 -10.79 17.99 1.75
CA LYS A 193 -10.48 18.89 0.62
C LYS A 193 -9.11 19.56 0.79
N ASP A 194 -8.82 20.11 1.98
CA ASP A 194 -7.52 20.71 2.27
C ASP A 194 -6.38 19.68 2.28
N PHE A 195 -6.66 18.46 2.75
CA PHE A 195 -5.71 17.38 2.79
C PHE A 195 -5.33 16.87 1.40
N THR A 196 -6.24 16.99 0.42
CA THR A 196 -6.05 16.49 -0.96
C THR A 196 -5.66 17.57 -1.97
N LYS A 197 -5.69 18.86 -1.60
CA LYS A 197 -5.52 19.98 -2.53
C LYS A 197 -4.15 20.01 -3.26
N ASP A 198 -3.08 19.57 -2.58
CA ASP A 198 -1.72 19.58 -3.12
C ASP A 198 -1.37 18.29 -3.88
N VAL A 199 -2.35 17.44 -4.15
CA VAL A 199 -2.15 16.20 -4.89
C VAL A 199 -2.03 16.50 -6.38
N PRO A 200 -1.00 15.98 -7.06
CA PRO A 200 -0.94 16.01 -8.52
C PRO A 200 -1.96 15.01 -9.10
N TRP A 201 -3.23 15.43 -9.16
CA TRP A 201 -4.37 14.53 -9.49
C TRP A 201 -4.25 13.92 -10.89
N GLU A 202 -3.58 14.59 -11.83
CA GLU A 202 -3.26 14.05 -13.14
C GLU A 202 -2.42 12.76 -13.09
N SER A 203 -1.70 12.53 -12.00
CA SER A 203 -0.94 11.28 -11.77
C SER A 203 -1.75 10.20 -11.03
N VAL A 204 -2.82 10.59 -10.36
CA VAL A 204 -3.71 9.69 -9.59
C VAL A 204 -4.90 9.25 -10.42
N LEU A 205 -5.52 10.18 -11.16
CA LEU A 205 -6.67 9.89 -12.00
C LEU A 205 -6.29 9.04 -13.20
N LYS A 206 -7.16 8.10 -13.52
CA LYS A 206 -7.07 7.23 -14.70
C LYS A 206 -8.09 7.64 -15.74
N ALA A 207 -7.92 7.15 -16.95
CA ALA A 207 -8.85 7.39 -18.06
C ALA A 207 -10.30 7.03 -17.67
N SER A 208 -10.50 5.96 -16.92
CA SER A 208 -11.81 5.52 -16.41
C SER A 208 -12.50 6.54 -15.50
N ASP A 209 -11.72 7.35 -14.78
CA ASP A 209 -12.25 8.26 -13.75
C ASP A 209 -12.79 9.58 -14.35
N ILE A 210 -12.43 9.86 -15.60
CA ILE A 210 -12.82 11.09 -16.32
C ILE A 210 -13.72 10.82 -17.54
N ILE A 211 -14.31 9.61 -17.62
CA ILE A 211 -15.23 9.27 -18.72
C ILE A 211 -16.50 10.10 -18.62
N ASP A 212 -16.87 10.75 -19.74
CA ASP A 212 -18.20 11.30 -19.95
C ASP A 212 -19.07 10.29 -20.68
N LYS A 213 -19.95 9.62 -19.95
CA LYS A 213 -20.88 8.62 -20.49
C LYS A 213 -22.01 9.24 -21.31
N SER A 214 -22.22 10.55 -21.23
CA SER A 214 -23.26 11.25 -22.01
C SER A 214 -22.86 11.50 -23.46
N GLN A 215 -21.56 11.43 -23.75
CA GLN A 215 -21.05 11.68 -25.09
C GLN A 215 -21.16 10.45 -25.99
N LYS A 216 -21.54 10.69 -27.25
CA LYS A 216 -21.57 9.65 -28.28
C LYS A 216 -20.14 9.19 -28.61
N ILE A 217 -19.91 7.89 -28.52
CA ILE A 217 -18.60 7.29 -28.82
C ILE A 217 -18.28 7.46 -30.32
N LEU A 218 -17.20 8.15 -30.63
CA LEU A 218 -16.71 8.34 -31.98
C LEU A 218 -15.85 7.13 -32.42
N GLN A 219 -16.20 6.53 -33.54
CA GLN A 219 -15.48 5.34 -34.02
C GLN A 219 -14.05 5.65 -34.49
N THR A 220 -13.79 6.90 -34.91
CA THR A 220 -12.50 7.36 -35.45
C THR A 220 -11.57 7.92 -34.38
N ALA A 221 -12.02 8.05 -33.13
CA ALA A 221 -11.18 8.58 -32.06
C ALA A 221 -10.14 7.55 -31.61
N GLU A 222 -8.97 8.06 -31.18
CA GLU A 222 -7.90 7.23 -30.63
C GLU A 222 -8.37 6.50 -29.38
N GLN A 223 -8.01 5.22 -29.26
CA GLN A 223 -8.36 4.40 -28.11
C GLN A 223 -7.24 4.45 -27.09
N VAL A 224 -7.62 4.56 -25.81
CA VAL A 224 -6.70 4.49 -24.66
C VAL A 224 -7.20 3.47 -23.65
N PRO A 225 -6.33 2.74 -22.97
CA PRO A 225 -6.74 1.79 -21.95
C PRO A 225 -7.33 2.52 -20.74
N PHE A 226 -8.31 1.89 -20.09
CA PHE A 226 -9.07 2.45 -18.96
C PHE A 226 -8.20 2.83 -17.76
N ASP A 227 -7.07 2.15 -17.59
CA ASP A 227 -6.13 2.34 -16.48
C ASP A 227 -4.98 3.31 -16.81
N MET A 228 -5.00 3.92 -18.01
CA MET A 228 -3.99 4.92 -18.39
C MET A 228 -4.07 6.13 -17.46
N PRO A 229 -2.95 6.54 -16.82
CA PRO A 229 -2.90 7.76 -16.03
C PRO A 229 -3.28 8.99 -16.86
N VAL A 230 -4.09 9.89 -16.31
CA VAL A 230 -4.52 11.12 -17.00
C VAL A 230 -3.33 11.99 -17.42
N ALA A 231 -2.25 12.02 -16.63
CA ALA A 231 -1.01 12.69 -16.99
C ALA A 231 -0.46 12.26 -18.36
N LYS A 232 -0.60 11.00 -18.74
CA LYS A 232 -0.21 10.49 -20.07
C LYS A 232 -1.23 10.81 -21.15
N MET A 233 -2.49 11.07 -20.77
CA MET A 233 -3.54 11.48 -21.72
C MET A 233 -3.50 12.95 -22.06
N LEU A 234 -3.03 13.83 -21.17
CA LEU A 234 -3.04 15.30 -21.39
C LEU A 234 -2.45 15.72 -22.75
N PRO A 235 -1.30 15.18 -23.21
CA PRO A 235 -0.78 15.51 -24.53
C PRO A 235 -1.69 15.07 -25.70
N LEU A 236 -2.47 14.00 -25.52
CA LEU A 236 -3.43 13.51 -26.51
C LEU A 236 -4.67 14.41 -26.52
N LEU A 237 -5.19 14.75 -25.35
CA LEU A 237 -6.36 15.62 -25.17
C LEU A 237 -6.09 17.06 -25.68
N SER A 238 -4.87 17.57 -25.51
CA SER A 238 -4.49 18.89 -25.99
C SER A 238 -4.39 18.97 -27.51
N LYS A 239 -4.02 17.89 -28.20
CA LYS A 239 -3.87 17.84 -29.66
C LYS A 239 -5.17 17.50 -30.38
N LYS A 240 -6.14 16.89 -29.71
CA LYS A 240 -7.38 16.36 -30.30
C LYS A 240 -8.60 16.95 -29.62
N SER A 241 -9.22 17.96 -30.27
CA SER A 241 -10.43 18.63 -29.76
C SER A 241 -11.61 17.67 -29.52
N MET A 242 -11.63 16.50 -30.17
CA MET A 242 -12.72 15.52 -30.09
C MET A 242 -12.57 14.51 -28.95
N GLY A 243 -11.41 14.49 -28.28
CA GLY A 243 -11.15 13.54 -27.19
C GLY A 243 -10.68 12.16 -27.65
N VAL A 244 -10.65 11.21 -26.70
CA VAL A 244 -10.22 9.82 -26.88
C VAL A 244 -11.33 8.87 -26.42
N VAL A 245 -11.33 7.64 -26.94
CA VAL A 245 -12.21 6.54 -26.50
C VAL A 245 -11.49 5.71 -25.46
N VAL A 246 -12.08 5.57 -24.29
CA VAL A 246 -11.55 4.71 -23.23
C VAL A 246 -12.07 3.30 -23.44
N VAL A 247 -11.16 2.32 -23.43
CA VAL A 247 -11.46 0.89 -23.61
C VAL A 247 -11.03 0.07 -22.40
N ASP A 248 -11.72 -1.02 -22.13
CA ASP A 248 -11.35 -2.00 -21.12
C ASP A 248 -10.25 -2.97 -21.60
N GLN A 249 -9.93 -3.99 -20.78
CA GLN A 249 -8.92 -5.00 -21.12
C GLN A 249 -9.33 -5.89 -22.29
N ALA A 250 -10.65 -6.04 -22.56
CA ALA A 250 -11.19 -6.80 -23.68
C ALA A 250 -11.30 -5.96 -24.97
N GLY A 251 -10.99 -4.64 -24.90
CA GLY A 251 -11.14 -3.70 -26.01
C GLY A 251 -12.57 -3.15 -26.14
N GLU A 252 -13.46 -3.41 -25.18
CA GLU A 252 -14.80 -2.83 -25.17
C GLU A 252 -14.75 -1.33 -24.83
N LYS A 253 -15.57 -0.56 -25.53
CA LYS A 253 -15.60 0.90 -25.40
C LYS A 253 -16.41 1.32 -24.18
N LEU A 254 -15.76 1.89 -23.17
CA LEU A 254 -16.38 2.32 -21.93
C LEU A 254 -17.01 3.73 -22.03
N GLY A 255 -16.48 4.60 -22.90
CA GLY A 255 -16.97 5.96 -23.12
C GLY A 255 -15.91 6.88 -23.72
N MET A 256 -16.21 8.19 -23.75
CA MET A 256 -15.31 9.23 -24.24
C MET A 256 -14.69 10.01 -23.09
N ALA A 257 -13.41 10.39 -23.25
CA ALA A 257 -12.74 11.35 -22.38
C ALA A 257 -12.16 12.49 -23.21
N ASN A 258 -12.37 13.72 -22.77
CA ASN A 258 -11.86 14.93 -23.43
C ASN A 258 -11.43 15.99 -22.39
N ALA A 259 -10.90 17.13 -22.86
CA ALA A 259 -10.47 18.20 -21.98
C ALA A 259 -11.61 18.74 -21.09
N LYS A 260 -12.85 18.77 -21.60
CA LYS A 260 -14.02 19.22 -20.83
C LYS A 260 -14.38 18.22 -19.73
N SER A 261 -14.40 16.91 -20.02
CA SER A 261 -14.68 15.89 -19.02
C SER A 261 -13.61 15.88 -17.92
N PHE A 262 -12.36 16.12 -18.27
CA PHE A 262 -11.28 16.30 -17.31
C PHE A 262 -11.51 17.52 -16.41
N VAL A 263 -11.75 18.71 -17.00
CA VAL A 263 -12.05 19.92 -16.23
C VAL A 263 -13.30 19.74 -15.36
N THR A 264 -14.34 19.06 -15.87
CA THR A 264 -15.55 18.78 -15.08
C THR A 264 -15.26 17.88 -13.89
N ALA A 265 -14.46 16.84 -14.07
CA ALA A 265 -14.05 15.97 -12.95
C ALA A 265 -13.31 16.77 -11.87
N LEU A 266 -12.51 17.75 -12.27
CA LEU A 266 -11.78 18.62 -11.34
C LEU A 266 -12.69 19.67 -10.66
N ALA A 267 -13.62 20.29 -11.42
CA ALA A 267 -14.53 21.29 -10.87
C ALA A 267 -15.48 20.71 -9.79
N ILE A 268 -15.75 19.40 -9.82
CA ILE A 268 -16.52 18.72 -8.76
C ILE A 268 -15.74 18.74 -7.44
N SER A 269 -14.41 18.72 -7.47
CA SER A 269 -13.57 18.78 -6.28
C SER A 269 -13.41 20.21 -5.69
N GLU A 270 -13.77 21.26 -6.44
CA GLU A 270 -13.66 22.66 -6.01
C GLU A 270 -14.95 23.21 -5.36
N ASN A 271 -16.10 22.57 -5.55
CA ASN A 271 -17.38 22.91 -4.94
C ASN A 271 -17.64 22.06 -3.69
#